data_ee36d55836822cdb7ead0e80ececc314
#
_entry.id   ee36d55836822cdb7ead0e80ececc314
#
_cell.length_a   1.000
_cell.length_b   1.000
_cell.length_c   1.000
_cell.angle_alpha   90.00
_cell.angle_beta   90.00
_cell.angle_gamma   90.00
#
_symmetry.space_group_name_H-M   'P 1'
#
loop_
_entity.id
_entity.type
_entity.pdbx_description
1 polymer ?
#
loop_
_entity_poly.entity_id
_entity_poly.type
_entity_poly.pdbx_seq_one_letter_code
_entity_poly.pdbx_strand_id
1 'polypeptide(L)'
;MRILVVDDELVSREKMKRIMSSLGECDEVTSGQDALKAFMDASAEKKQYDLITLDLSMPEMDGTEVLKEIRSMENDTGIPKEDQVKIFMVSVSSEKDTILTCIKSGCNDYIMKPFTMETVAKKLKDNGLSEQQPPNGSSTENGSAREKKNPLTKIIARFNRGEIELPPMPQVQTKFHALIKSGANLQEIGGLLKQDPAISSKLISISNSSFYRGLTENITMEQAIGRLGLLATKQTVDALSNRSLYLGTNPKYTEVMEKLWEHALSCAHACQVITEAKGMKLSEDPFTMGLLHDIGKLMLLRVMGEIEKKEKDIKAVPADELLDSLAAHHGKIGAVLLKRWNFPWVYLQVAELHDRMDDVQTPSKELLVMHLANVLVKSMGYGTPNPEGIDPETLTSLKALEIDPAELGPIKEQVKVRMEELKSYLE
;
A
#
# COMPACT_ATOMS: atom_id res chain seq x y z
N MET A 1 -21.40 -15.46 -21.89
CA MET A 1 -21.63 -15.54 -20.44
C MET A 1 -22.40 -14.28 -20.02
N ARG A 2 -23.43 -14.41 -19.23
CA ARG A 2 -24.21 -13.29 -18.67
C ARG A 2 -23.90 -13.15 -17.18
N ILE A 3 -23.52 -11.96 -16.75
CA ILE A 3 -22.97 -11.73 -15.42
C ILE A 3 -23.79 -10.64 -14.73
N LEU A 4 -24.09 -10.84 -13.43
CA LEU A 4 -24.66 -9.83 -12.57
C LEU A 4 -23.63 -9.35 -11.56
N VAL A 5 -23.37 -8.04 -11.53
CA VAL A 5 -22.46 -7.41 -10.56
C VAL A 5 -23.29 -6.67 -9.52
N VAL A 6 -23.19 -7.10 -8.26
CA VAL A 6 -23.96 -6.56 -7.13
C VAL A 6 -22.98 -5.95 -6.11
N ASP A 7 -23.02 -4.64 -5.94
CA ASP A 7 -22.16 -3.92 -5.01
C ASP A 7 -22.76 -2.52 -4.79
N ASP A 8 -22.96 -2.07 -3.58
CA ASP A 8 -23.49 -0.74 -3.26
C ASP A 8 -22.45 0.36 -3.47
N GLU A 9 -21.15 0.00 -3.39
CA GLU A 9 -20.05 0.93 -3.61
C GLU A 9 -19.75 1.10 -5.11
N LEU A 10 -19.95 2.31 -5.63
CA LEU A 10 -19.80 2.63 -7.06
C LEU A 10 -18.42 2.19 -7.62
N VAL A 11 -17.32 2.49 -6.92
CA VAL A 11 -15.96 2.22 -7.39
C VAL A 11 -15.69 0.72 -7.51
N SER A 12 -16.10 -0.03 -6.51
CA SER A 12 -15.97 -1.51 -6.48
C SER A 12 -16.81 -2.14 -7.59
N ARG A 13 -18.06 -1.68 -7.75
CA ARG A 13 -18.99 -2.16 -8.77
C ARG A 13 -18.47 -1.90 -10.19
N GLU A 14 -18.07 -0.67 -10.50
CA GLU A 14 -17.52 -0.34 -11.83
C GLU A 14 -16.23 -1.13 -12.12
N LYS A 15 -15.36 -1.27 -11.13
CA LYS A 15 -14.13 -2.06 -11.28
C LYS A 15 -14.43 -3.53 -11.59
N MET A 16 -15.39 -4.14 -10.87
CA MET A 16 -15.81 -5.53 -11.12
C MET A 16 -16.45 -5.64 -12.50
N LYS A 17 -17.37 -4.75 -12.85
CA LYS A 17 -17.99 -4.69 -14.16
C LYS A 17 -16.95 -4.59 -15.29
N ARG A 18 -15.95 -3.70 -15.16
CA ARG A 18 -14.87 -3.55 -16.14
C ARG A 18 -14.08 -4.85 -16.34
N ILE A 19 -13.78 -5.57 -15.27
CA ILE A 19 -13.11 -6.86 -15.34
C ILE A 19 -14.00 -7.90 -16.03
N MET A 20 -15.27 -7.96 -15.66
CA MET A 20 -16.22 -8.96 -16.15
C MET A 20 -16.69 -8.69 -17.59
N SER A 21 -16.72 -7.44 -18.04
CA SER A 21 -17.13 -7.07 -19.42
C SER A 21 -16.25 -7.66 -20.50
N SER A 22 -15.02 -8.08 -20.18
CA SER A 22 -14.15 -8.82 -21.11
C SER A 22 -14.58 -10.27 -21.32
N LEU A 23 -15.49 -10.78 -20.48
CA LEU A 23 -15.92 -12.19 -20.42
C LEU A 23 -17.36 -12.40 -20.89
N GLY A 24 -18.18 -11.35 -20.88
CA GLY A 24 -19.56 -11.45 -21.29
C GLY A 24 -20.37 -10.17 -21.04
N GLU A 25 -21.67 -10.32 -21.21
CA GLU A 25 -22.64 -9.23 -20.95
C GLU A 25 -22.82 -9.06 -19.44
N CYS A 26 -22.67 -7.82 -18.94
CA CYS A 26 -22.72 -7.49 -17.53
C CYS A 26 -23.87 -6.55 -17.21
N ASP A 27 -24.78 -7.03 -16.38
CA ASP A 27 -25.76 -6.21 -15.68
C ASP A 27 -25.20 -5.78 -14.33
N GLU A 28 -25.61 -4.61 -13.82
CA GLU A 28 -25.19 -4.13 -12.50
C GLU A 28 -26.36 -3.62 -11.67
N VAL A 29 -26.29 -3.88 -10.36
CA VAL A 29 -27.28 -3.40 -9.38
C VAL A 29 -26.59 -2.98 -8.09
N THR A 30 -27.26 -2.14 -7.31
CA THR A 30 -26.69 -1.46 -6.14
C THR A 30 -27.22 -1.97 -4.80
N SER A 31 -28.17 -2.91 -4.81
CA SER A 31 -28.78 -3.42 -3.58
C SER A 31 -29.12 -4.91 -3.66
N GLY A 32 -29.26 -5.55 -2.51
CA GLY A 32 -29.70 -6.94 -2.43
C GLY A 32 -31.10 -7.17 -3.01
N GLN A 33 -32.01 -6.23 -2.82
CA GLN A 33 -33.37 -6.32 -3.36
C GLN A 33 -33.37 -6.25 -4.89
N ASP A 34 -32.59 -5.33 -5.48
CA ASP A 34 -32.45 -5.24 -6.93
C ASP A 34 -31.78 -6.49 -7.51
N ALA A 35 -30.84 -7.11 -6.77
CA ALA A 35 -30.20 -8.35 -7.18
C ALA A 35 -31.22 -9.51 -7.26
N LEU A 36 -32.08 -9.67 -6.26
CA LEU A 36 -33.11 -10.69 -6.27
C LEU A 36 -34.14 -10.46 -7.40
N LYS A 37 -34.52 -9.19 -7.63
CA LYS A 37 -35.42 -8.82 -8.71
C LYS A 37 -34.79 -9.13 -10.08
N ALA A 38 -33.53 -8.74 -10.30
CA ALA A 38 -32.81 -9.01 -11.55
C ALA A 38 -32.68 -10.52 -11.81
N PHE A 39 -32.42 -11.31 -10.75
CA PHE A 39 -32.38 -12.77 -10.85
C PHE A 39 -33.74 -13.39 -11.25
N MET A 40 -34.82 -12.93 -10.62
CA MET A 40 -36.20 -13.41 -10.94
C MET A 40 -36.59 -13.02 -12.37
N ASP A 41 -36.37 -11.77 -12.79
CA ASP A 41 -36.68 -11.29 -14.12
C ASP A 41 -35.91 -12.10 -15.20
N ALA A 42 -34.61 -12.34 -14.97
CA ALA A 42 -33.79 -13.16 -15.85
C ALA A 42 -34.29 -14.60 -15.96
N SER A 43 -34.73 -15.18 -14.85
CA SER A 43 -35.36 -16.54 -14.84
C SER A 43 -36.66 -16.57 -15.62
N ALA A 44 -37.52 -15.57 -15.47
CA ALA A 44 -38.80 -15.46 -16.19
C ALA A 44 -38.61 -15.32 -17.70
N GLU A 45 -37.56 -14.57 -18.12
CA GLU A 45 -37.19 -14.38 -19.53
C GLU A 45 -36.42 -15.56 -20.14
N LYS A 46 -36.11 -16.60 -19.37
CA LYS A 46 -35.22 -17.71 -19.76
C LYS A 46 -33.81 -17.23 -20.21
N LYS A 47 -33.33 -16.17 -19.63
CA LYS A 47 -31.97 -15.60 -19.84
C LYS A 47 -31.22 -15.60 -18.52
N GLN A 48 -30.95 -16.76 -17.97
CA GLN A 48 -30.30 -16.91 -16.67
C GLN A 48 -28.89 -16.31 -16.65
N TYR A 49 -28.48 -15.87 -15.47
CA TYR A 49 -27.07 -15.48 -15.25
C TYR A 49 -26.21 -16.72 -15.09
N ASP A 50 -25.01 -16.67 -15.66
CA ASP A 50 -23.99 -17.71 -15.48
C ASP A 50 -23.16 -17.45 -14.21
N LEU A 51 -23.00 -16.17 -13.84
CA LEU A 51 -22.21 -15.72 -12.71
C LEU A 51 -22.86 -14.51 -12.03
N ILE A 52 -22.84 -14.51 -10.70
CA ILE A 52 -23.17 -13.35 -9.87
C ILE A 52 -21.96 -13.04 -9.00
N THR A 53 -21.45 -11.80 -9.03
CA THR A 53 -20.53 -11.29 -8.02
C THR A 53 -21.32 -10.48 -7.02
N LEU A 54 -21.24 -10.82 -5.74
CA LEU A 54 -22.15 -10.34 -4.71
C LEU A 54 -21.37 -9.78 -3.53
N ASP A 55 -21.48 -8.47 -3.31
CA ASP A 55 -20.88 -7.86 -2.11
C ASP A 55 -21.54 -8.40 -0.85
N LEU A 56 -20.71 -8.66 0.16
CA LEU A 56 -21.17 -9.15 1.44
C LEU A 56 -21.85 -8.05 2.26
N SER A 57 -21.27 -6.85 2.26
CA SER A 57 -21.66 -5.76 3.18
C SER A 57 -22.46 -4.70 2.46
N MET A 58 -23.77 -4.92 2.30
CA MET A 58 -24.68 -3.95 1.69
C MET A 58 -25.74 -3.47 2.69
N PRO A 59 -26.25 -2.23 2.55
CA PRO A 59 -27.36 -1.73 3.37
C PRO A 59 -28.63 -2.55 3.17
N GLU A 60 -29.49 -2.59 4.18
CA GLU A 60 -30.83 -3.20 4.21
C GLU A 60 -30.84 -4.74 4.07
N MET A 61 -30.13 -5.32 3.13
CA MET A 61 -30.01 -6.76 2.90
C MET A 61 -28.57 -7.14 2.59
N ASP A 62 -27.96 -7.93 3.45
CA ASP A 62 -26.57 -8.37 3.25
C ASP A 62 -26.44 -9.45 2.16
N GLY A 63 -25.21 -9.58 1.62
CA GLY A 63 -24.99 -10.55 0.54
C GLY A 63 -25.21 -12.01 0.95
N THR A 64 -25.12 -12.35 2.24
CA THR A 64 -25.43 -13.70 2.71
C THR A 64 -26.93 -14.02 2.67
N GLU A 65 -27.75 -13.00 2.91
CA GLU A 65 -29.22 -13.11 2.80
C GLU A 65 -29.61 -13.28 1.33
N VAL A 66 -29.06 -12.43 0.43
CA VAL A 66 -29.28 -12.56 -1.02
C VAL A 66 -28.87 -13.93 -1.54
N LEU A 67 -27.70 -14.44 -1.13
CA LEU A 67 -27.21 -15.77 -1.50
C LEU A 67 -28.19 -16.86 -1.09
N LYS A 68 -28.70 -16.83 0.14
CA LYS A 68 -29.65 -17.82 0.66
C LYS A 68 -30.97 -17.80 -0.11
N GLU A 69 -31.50 -16.61 -0.41
CA GLU A 69 -32.74 -16.46 -1.17
C GLU A 69 -32.58 -16.99 -2.60
N ILE A 70 -31.49 -16.67 -3.30
CA ILE A 70 -31.22 -17.22 -4.64
C ILE A 70 -31.16 -18.75 -4.59
N ARG A 71 -30.43 -19.33 -3.63
CA ARG A 71 -30.32 -20.78 -3.48
C ARG A 71 -31.66 -21.45 -3.14
N SER A 72 -32.51 -20.77 -2.35
CA SER A 72 -33.87 -21.22 -2.08
C SER A 72 -34.71 -21.28 -3.37
N MET A 73 -34.69 -20.18 -4.15
CA MET A 73 -35.44 -20.12 -5.43
C MET A 73 -34.98 -21.19 -6.44
N GLU A 74 -33.66 -21.44 -6.55
CA GLU A 74 -33.13 -22.49 -7.42
C GLU A 74 -33.57 -23.90 -6.97
N ASN A 75 -33.55 -24.16 -5.66
CA ASN A 75 -33.97 -25.44 -5.09
C ASN A 75 -35.48 -25.65 -5.27
N ASP A 76 -36.30 -24.63 -5.06
CA ASP A 76 -37.76 -24.67 -5.20
C ASP A 76 -38.18 -24.91 -6.67
N THR A 77 -37.36 -24.44 -7.62
CA THR A 77 -37.54 -24.68 -9.05
C THR A 77 -36.93 -25.99 -9.54
N GLY A 78 -36.26 -26.76 -8.65
CA GLY A 78 -35.68 -28.07 -8.95
C GLY A 78 -34.40 -27.99 -9.80
N ILE A 79 -33.69 -26.88 -9.81
CA ILE A 79 -32.43 -26.74 -10.55
C ILE A 79 -31.34 -27.59 -9.89
N PRO A 80 -30.72 -28.57 -10.61
CA PRO A 80 -29.62 -29.37 -10.07
C PRO A 80 -28.45 -28.49 -9.63
N LYS A 81 -27.69 -28.90 -8.60
CA LYS A 81 -26.57 -28.13 -8.05
C LYS A 81 -25.48 -27.78 -9.08
N GLU A 82 -25.26 -28.65 -10.05
CA GLU A 82 -24.33 -28.44 -11.17
C GLU A 82 -24.76 -27.29 -12.10
N ASP A 83 -26.09 -27.07 -12.24
CA ASP A 83 -26.69 -26.10 -13.14
C ASP A 83 -27.06 -24.77 -12.42
N GLN A 84 -26.87 -24.70 -11.11
CA GLN A 84 -27.10 -23.49 -10.33
C GLN A 84 -26.13 -22.38 -10.73
N VAL A 85 -26.60 -21.11 -10.71
CA VAL A 85 -25.76 -19.94 -11.01
C VAL A 85 -24.53 -19.92 -10.13
N LYS A 86 -23.37 -19.62 -10.70
CA LYS A 86 -22.15 -19.45 -9.90
C LYS A 86 -22.22 -18.14 -9.14
N ILE A 87 -22.01 -18.17 -7.82
CA ILE A 87 -22.03 -16.97 -6.97
C ILE A 87 -20.68 -16.81 -6.30
N PHE A 88 -20.00 -15.71 -6.58
CA PHE A 88 -18.76 -15.31 -5.93
C PHE A 88 -19.04 -14.20 -4.94
N MET A 89 -18.81 -14.48 -3.65
CA MET A 89 -18.93 -13.45 -2.62
C MET A 89 -17.74 -12.49 -2.70
N VAL A 90 -18.01 -11.21 -2.57
CA VAL A 90 -16.98 -10.15 -2.59
C VAL A 90 -17.00 -9.44 -1.25
N SER A 91 -15.85 -9.26 -0.56
CA SER A 91 -15.84 -8.60 0.75
C SER A 91 -14.46 -8.09 1.16
N VAL A 92 -14.44 -7.12 2.05
CA VAL A 92 -13.23 -6.66 2.75
C VAL A 92 -12.83 -7.57 3.91
N SER A 93 -13.75 -8.39 4.43
CA SER A 93 -13.49 -9.27 5.58
C SER A 93 -12.66 -10.48 5.17
N SER A 94 -11.57 -10.72 5.91
CA SER A 94 -10.72 -11.91 5.79
C SER A 94 -10.94 -12.91 6.94
N GLU A 95 -11.99 -12.74 7.73
CA GLU A 95 -12.29 -13.60 8.88
C GLU A 95 -12.74 -14.98 8.42
N LYS A 96 -12.09 -16.01 8.96
CA LYS A 96 -12.35 -17.40 8.60
C LYS A 96 -13.80 -17.78 8.82
N ASP A 97 -14.43 -17.29 9.88
CA ASP A 97 -15.82 -17.63 10.22
C ASP A 97 -16.81 -17.05 9.20
N THR A 98 -16.55 -15.83 8.71
CA THR A 98 -17.35 -15.20 7.65
C THR A 98 -17.24 -15.98 6.34
N ILE A 99 -16.02 -16.35 5.94
CA ILE A 99 -15.77 -17.15 4.73
C ILE A 99 -16.45 -18.52 4.83
N LEU A 100 -16.31 -19.19 5.96
CA LEU A 100 -16.96 -20.50 6.20
C LEU A 100 -18.49 -20.41 6.18
N THR A 101 -19.06 -19.31 6.67
CA THR A 101 -20.51 -19.05 6.62
C THR A 101 -20.99 -18.90 5.18
N CYS A 102 -20.29 -18.13 4.35
CA CYS A 102 -20.61 -17.99 2.92
C CYS A 102 -20.54 -19.34 2.17
N ILE A 103 -19.48 -20.12 2.42
CA ILE A 103 -19.32 -21.45 1.81
C ILE A 103 -20.46 -22.38 2.24
N LYS A 104 -20.83 -22.41 3.52
CA LYS A 104 -21.95 -23.22 4.03
C LYS A 104 -23.29 -22.77 3.46
N SER A 105 -23.45 -21.49 3.16
CA SER A 105 -24.65 -20.92 2.54
C SER A 105 -24.72 -21.17 1.02
N GLY A 106 -23.71 -21.82 0.42
CA GLY A 106 -23.74 -22.27 -0.97
C GLY A 106 -23.10 -21.33 -1.99
N CYS A 107 -22.18 -20.43 -1.60
CA CYS A 107 -21.38 -19.71 -2.57
C CYS A 107 -20.35 -20.65 -3.25
N ASN A 108 -19.97 -20.33 -4.48
CA ASN A 108 -19.00 -21.11 -5.25
C ASN A 108 -17.57 -20.66 -4.97
N ASP A 109 -17.36 -19.37 -4.70
CA ASP A 109 -16.06 -18.84 -4.38
C ASP A 109 -16.16 -17.51 -3.61
N TYR A 110 -15.00 -17.00 -3.16
CA TYR A 110 -14.89 -15.79 -2.38
C TYR A 110 -13.76 -14.90 -2.92
N ILE A 111 -14.03 -13.62 -3.14
CA ILE A 111 -13.09 -12.62 -3.63
C ILE A 111 -12.88 -11.57 -2.54
N MET A 112 -11.65 -11.38 -2.11
CA MET A 112 -11.31 -10.33 -1.14
C MET A 112 -11.12 -8.98 -1.83
N LYS A 113 -11.74 -7.93 -1.30
CA LYS A 113 -11.44 -6.53 -1.64
C LYS A 113 -10.14 -6.08 -0.92
N PRO A 114 -9.24 -5.37 -1.60
CA PRO A 114 -9.25 -5.00 -3.00
C PRO A 114 -8.87 -6.17 -3.91
N PHE A 115 -9.59 -6.34 -5.01
CA PHE A 115 -9.33 -7.40 -5.99
C PHE A 115 -8.66 -6.86 -7.27
N THR A 116 -7.89 -7.72 -7.96
CA THR A 116 -7.27 -7.43 -9.25
C THR A 116 -7.88 -8.28 -10.35
N MET A 117 -7.67 -7.87 -11.62
CA MET A 117 -8.09 -8.68 -12.78
C MET A 117 -7.54 -10.11 -12.71
N GLU A 118 -6.26 -10.28 -12.29
CA GLU A 118 -5.63 -11.60 -12.17
C GLU A 118 -6.28 -12.46 -11.09
N THR A 119 -6.62 -11.86 -9.93
CA THR A 119 -7.29 -12.57 -8.84
C THR A 119 -8.66 -13.07 -9.29
N VAL A 120 -9.42 -12.21 -9.97
CA VAL A 120 -10.75 -12.55 -10.50
C VAL A 120 -10.65 -13.60 -11.61
N ALA A 121 -9.72 -13.40 -12.57
CA ALA A 121 -9.51 -14.36 -13.67
C ALA A 121 -9.10 -15.75 -13.17
N LYS A 122 -8.24 -15.82 -12.12
CA LYS A 122 -7.90 -17.09 -11.47
C LYS A 122 -9.12 -17.78 -10.90
N LYS A 123 -9.96 -17.05 -10.16
CA LYS A 123 -11.20 -17.59 -9.56
C LYS A 123 -12.18 -18.10 -10.62
N LEU A 124 -12.31 -17.37 -11.73
CA LEU A 124 -13.14 -17.79 -12.86
C LEU A 124 -12.63 -19.11 -13.48
N LYS A 125 -11.31 -19.21 -13.68
CA LYS A 125 -10.68 -20.43 -14.20
C LYS A 125 -10.84 -21.61 -13.24
N ASP A 126 -10.62 -21.41 -11.95
CA ASP A 126 -10.74 -22.45 -10.92
C ASP A 126 -12.19 -22.97 -10.80
N ASN A 127 -13.18 -22.16 -11.23
CA ASN A 127 -14.61 -22.51 -11.25
C ASN A 127 -15.15 -22.89 -12.64
N GLY A 128 -14.27 -23.05 -13.65
CA GLY A 128 -14.64 -23.52 -15.00
C GLY A 128 -15.39 -22.51 -15.86
N LEU A 129 -15.31 -21.20 -15.52
CA LEU A 129 -16.03 -20.11 -16.21
C LEU A 129 -15.19 -19.43 -17.30
N SER A 130 -13.94 -19.82 -17.52
CA SER A 130 -13.05 -19.23 -18.52
C SER A 130 -12.12 -20.30 -19.09
N GLU A 131 -12.26 -20.58 -20.39
CA GLU A 131 -11.31 -21.37 -21.18
C GLU A 131 -10.34 -20.48 -21.99
N GLN A 132 -10.51 -19.14 -21.98
CA GLN A 132 -9.74 -18.26 -22.84
C GLN A 132 -8.60 -17.57 -22.08
N GLN A 133 -7.42 -17.66 -22.67
CA GLN A 133 -6.29 -16.78 -22.40
C GLN A 133 -6.72 -15.33 -22.62
N PRO A 134 -6.16 -14.35 -21.90
CA PRO A 134 -6.40 -12.94 -22.17
C PRO A 134 -6.10 -12.62 -23.64
N PRO A 135 -6.88 -11.71 -24.29
CA PRO A 135 -6.74 -11.44 -25.69
C PRO A 135 -5.31 -10.97 -26.00
N ASN A 136 -4.65 -11.70 -26.87
CA ASN A 136 -3.36 -11.36 -27.46
C ASN A 136 -3.48 -10.01 -28.18
N GLY A 137 -3.03 -8.95 -27.52
CA GLY A 137 -2.46 -7.82 -28.24
C GLY A 137 -1.19 -8.35 -28.93
N SER A 138 -1.14 -8.20 -30.24
CA SER A 138 -0.06 -8.61 -31.13
C SER A 138 1.34 -8.54 -30.49
N SER A 139 1.83 -9.66 -30.02
CA SER A 139 3.20 -9.81 -29.58
C SER A 139 3.91 -10.72 -30.59
N THR A 140 4.86 -10.12 -31.27
CA THR A 140 5.93 -10.84 -31.97
C THR A 140 6.56 -11.86 -30.99
N GLU A 141 6.75 -13.10 -31.50
CA GLU A 141 7.22 -14.29 -30.78
C GLU A 141 8.61 -14.20 -30.11
N ASN A 142 9.14 -13.02 -29.86
CA ASN A 142 10.45 -12.82 -29.21
C ASN A 142 10.38 -12.38 -27.72
N GLY A 143 9.20 -12.17 -27.12
CA GLY A 143 9.04 -11.75 -25.73
C GLY A 143 9.03 -12.89 -24.70
N SER A 144 8.49 -14.07 -25.03
CA SER A 144 8.20 -15.12 -24.05
C SER A 144 9.41 -15.85 -23.46
N ALA A 145 10.56 -15.81 -24.13
CA ALA A 145 11.80 -16.41 -23.62
C ALA A 145 12.57 -15.45 -22.67
N ARG A 146 12.34 -14.13 -22.76
CA ARG A 146 12.96 -13.13 -21.88
C ARG A 146 12.20 -12.98 -20.56
N GLU A 147 10.85 -13.04 -20.57
CA GLU A 147 10.03 -12.94 -19.35
C GLU A 147 10.23 -14.10 -18.38
N LYS A 148 10.46 -15.32 -18.89
CA LYS A 148 10.71 -16.50 -18.02
C LYS A 148 12.07 -16.46 -17.27
N LYS A 149 12.97 -15.54 -17.63
CA LYS A 149 14.31 -15.40 -17.02
C LYS A 149 14.48 -14.15 -16.14
N ASN A 150 13.48 -13.27 -16.04
CA ASN A 150 13.61 -12.08 -15.21
C ASN A 150 13.50 -12.47 -13.72
N PRO A 151 14.52 -12.21 -12.89
CA PRO A 151 14.50 -12.52 -11.45
C PRO A 151 13.32 -11.87 -10.72
N LEU A 152 12.87 -10.69 -11.16
CA LEU A 152 11.73 -9.97 -10.59
C LEU A 152 10.41 -10.71 -10.75
N THR A 153 10.16 -11.32 -11.90
CA THR A 153 8.95 -12.14 -12.11
C THR A 153 8.90 -13.30 -11.10
N LYS A 154 10.06 -13.90 -10.81
CA LYS A 154 10.18 -14.95 -9.77
C LYS A 154 9.91 -14.40 -8.37
N ILE A 155 10.42 -13.21 -8.06
CA ILE A 155 10.21 -12.56 -6.75
C ILE A 155 8.73 -12.24 -6.56
N ILE A 156 8.11 -11.61 -7.53
CA ILE A 156 6.69 -11.27 -7.50
C ILE A 156 5.83 -12.54 -7.34
N ALA A 157 6.16 -13.60 -8.08
CA ALA A 157 5.49 -14.87 -7.97
C ALA A 157 5.66 -15.50 -6.57
N ARG A 158 6.87 -15.46 -5.99
CA ARG A 158 7.14 -15.92 -4.61
C ARG A 158 6.44 -15.06 -3.57
N PHE A 159 6.41 -13.75 -3.77
CA PHE A 159 5.69 -12.82 -2.91
C PHE A 159 4.18 -13.11 -2.90
N ASN A 160 3.59 -13.28 -4.08
CA ASN A 160 2.16 -13.60 -4.22
C ASN A 160 1.80 -14.96 -3.62
N ARG A 161 2.76 -15.92 -3.56
CA ARG A 161 2.58 -17.22 -2.90
C ARG A 161 2.88 -17.19 -1.39
N GLY A 162 3.29 -16.04 -0.83
CA GLY A 162 3.66 -15.92 0.57
C GLY A 162 4.97 -16.63 0.95
N GLU A 163 5.81 -16.96 -0.03
CA GLU A 163 7.09 -17.66 0.17
C GLU A 163 8.23 -16.71 0.57
N ILE A 164 7.99 -15.39 0.55
CA ILE A 164 8.98 -14.39 0.95
C ILE A 164 8.80 -14.07 2.43
N GLU A 165 9.85 -14.30 3.19
CA GLU A 165 9.91 -13.93 4.60
C GLU A 165 10.10 -12.42 4.71
N LEU A 166 9.05 -11.70 5.17
CA LEU A 166 9.10 -10.26 5.37
C LEU A 166 9.77 -9.93 6.70
N PRO A 167 10.66 -8.91 6.76
CA PRO A 167 11.33 -8.54 8.00
C PRO A 167 10.31 -8.08 9.04
N PRO A 168 10.56 -8.35 10.32
CA PRO A 168 9.79 -7.75 11.39
C PRO A 168 10.06 -6.25 11.47
N MET A 169 9.10 -5.49 11.99
CA MET A 169 9.32 -4.09 12.34
C MET A 169 10.42 -3.97 13.41
N PRO A 170 11.29 -2.95 13.35
CA PRO A 170 12.33 -2.75 14.37
C PRO A 170 11.75 -2.72 15.79
N GLN A 171 12.31 -3.56 16.67
CA GLN A 171 11.71 -3.77 18.01
C GLN A 171 11.68 -2.49 18.86
N VAL A 172 12.73 -1.66 18.77
CA VAL A 172 12.80 -0.40 19.53
C VAL A 172 11.68 0.54 19.10
N GLN A 173 11.43 0.67 17.81
CA GLN A 173 10.35 1.50 17.27
C GLN A 173 8.97 0.99 17.75
N THR A 174 8.72 -0.30 17.65
CA THR A 174 7.45 -0.91 18.11
C THR A 174 7.20 -0.65 19.59
N LYS A 175 8.21 -0.88 20.45
CA LYS A 175 8.11 -0.66 21.90
C LYS A 175 7.96 0.83 22.23
N PHE A 176 8.70 1.69 21.53
CA PHE A 176 8.65 3.13 21.73
C PHE A 176 7.25 3.70 21.41
N HIS A 177 6.66 3.31 20.28
CA HIS A 177 5.30 3.71 19.93
C HIS A 177 4.26 3.20 20.96
N ALA A 178 4.43 1.97 21.46
CA ALA A 178 3.56 1.44 22.52
C ALA A 178 3.67 2.26 23.81
N LEU A 179 4.86 2.67 24.23
CA LEU A 179 5.07 3.52 25.41
C LEU A 179 4.45 4.90 25.23
N ILE A 180 4.62 5.54 24.06
CA ILE A 180 3.96 6.83 23.80
C ILE A 180 2.45 6.70 23.87
N LYS A 181 1.88 5.66 23.25
CA LYS A 181 0.44 5.42 23.23
C LYS A 181 -0.14 5.15 24.62
N SER A 182 0.63 4.53 25.52
CA SER A 182 0.23 4.28 26.91
C SER A 182 0.40 5.49 27.82
N GLY A 183 0.96 6.62 27.34
CA GLY A 183 1.23 7.80 28.15
C GLY A 183 2.42 7.64 29.10
N ALA A 184 3.40 6.81 28.74
CA ALA A 184 4.60 6.56 29.54
C ALA A 184 5.37 7.84 29.84
N ASN A 185 6.01 7.88 31.01
CA ASN A 185 6.81 9.02 31.43
C ASN A 185 8.21 9.05 30.78
N LEU A 186 8.94 10.17 30.92
CA LEU A 186 10.26 10.35 30.33
C LEU A 186 11.30 9.32 30.79
N GLN A 187 11.19 8.79 32.02
CA GLN A 187 12.11 7.78 32.54
C GLN A 187 11.89 6.42 31.87
N GLU A 188 10.64 6.03 31.64
CA GLU A 188 10.29 4.78 30.96
C GLU A 188 10.74 4.82 29.49
N ILE A 189 10.46 5.95 28.80
CA ILE A 189 10.89 6.18 27.43
C ILE A 189 12.41 6.20 27.34
N GLY A 190 13.09 6.95 28.21
CA GLY A 190 14.54 7.00 28.27
C GLY A 190 15.17 5.66 28.57
N GLY A 191 14.58 4.87 29.48
CA GLY A 191 15.01 3.52 29.81
C GLY A 191 14.96 2.56 28.61
N LEU A 192 13.93 2.66 27.77
CA LEU A 192 13.87 1.90 26.51
C LEU A 192 14.94 2.33 25.51
N LEU A 193 15.06 3.64 25.26
CA LEU A 193 15.98 4.18 24.26
C LEU A 193 17.45 3.94 24.61
N LYS A 194 17.80 3.90 25.90
CA LYS A 194 19.15 3.54 26.41
C LYS A 194 19.57 2.11 26.04
N GLN A 195 18.62 1.22 25.71
CA GLN A 195 18.94 -0.16 25.31
C GLN A 195 19.54 -0.24 23.90
N ASP A 196 19.36 0.80 23.09
CA ASP A 196 19.96 0.90 21.74
C ASP A 196 21.05 1.98 21.73
N PRO A 197 22.35 1.58 21.72
CA PRO A 197 23.46 2.54 21.73
C PRO A 197 23.48 3.50 20.55
N ALA A 198 23.04 3.04 19.35
CA ALA A 198 23.04 3.85 18.15
C ALA A 198 21.97 4.96 18.25
N ILE A 199 20.76 4.61 18.64
CA ILE A 199 19.67 5.59 18.85
C ILE A 199 20.04 6.52 20.00
N SER A 200 20.57 5.98 21.12
CA SER A 200 20.97 6.77 22.29
C SER A 200 21.99 7.83 21.95
N SER A 201 23.10 7.44 21.33
CA SER A 201 24.19 8.38 20.98
C SER A 201 23.72 9.48 20.04
N LYS A 202 22.89 9.13 19.05
CA LYS A 202 22.38 10.10 18.07
C LYS A 202 21.36 11.06 18.73
N LEU A 203 20.45 10.61 19.58
CA LEU A 203 19.52 11.50 20.28
C LEU A 203 20.23 12.50 21.18
N ILE A 204 21.23 12.07 21.93
CA ILE A 204 22.04 12.96 22.77
C ILE A 204 22.80 13.97 21.88
N SER A 205 23.43 13.49 20.79
CA SER A 205 24.12 14.35 19.85
C SER A 205 23.21 15.42 19.24
N ILE A 206 22.03 15.03 18.74
CA ILE A 206 21.02 15.96 18.16
C ILE A 206 20.58 16.98 19.20
N SER A 207 20.31 16.55 20.45
CA SER A 207 19.91 17.46 21.53
C SER A 207 20.97 18.49 21.92
N ASN A 208 22.23 18.22 21.61
CA ASN A 208 23.38 19.11 21.84
C ASN A 208 23.82 19.90 20.58
N SER A 209 23.14 19.69 19.50
CA SER A 209 23.43 20.41 18.24
C SER A 209 23.16 21.91 18.35
N SER A 210 23.68 22.67 17.39
CA SER A 210 23.50 24.14 17.35
C SER A 210 22.02 24.54 17.29
N PHE A 211 21.17 23.70 16.72
CA PHE A 211 19.73 23.96 16.60
C PHE A 211 18.96 23.80 17.93
N TYR A 212 19.28 22.74 18.71
CA TYR A 212 18.62 22.45 19.97
C TYR A 212 19.43 22.89 21.21
N ARG A 213 20.64 23.42 21.00
CA ARG A 213 21.59 23.71 22.06
C ARG A 213 21.04 24.71 23.11
N GLY A 214 20.99 24.24 24.36
CA GLY A 214 20.72 25.07 25.52
C GLY A 214 22.01 25.61 26.15
N LEU A 215 21.88 26.20 27.34
CA LEU A 215 23.01 26.75 28.13
C LEU A 215 23.97 25.65 28.62
N THR A 216 23.50 24.41 28.74
CA THR A 216 24.27 23.27 29.22
C THR A 216 24.16 22.10 28.26
N GLU A 217 25.19 21.26 28.19
CA GLU A 217 25.13 20.01 27.44
C GLU A 217 24.22 19.00 28.12
N ASN A 218 23.47 18.25 27.30
CA ASN A 218 22.70 17.09 27.75
C ASN A 218 23.64 15.88 27.79
N ILE A 219 23.63 15.19 28.91
CA ILE A 219 24.42 13.97 29.14
C ILE A 219 23.53 12.76 29.43
N THR A 220 22.24 12.98 29.68
CA THR A 220 21.29 11.88 29.91
C THR A 220 20.21 11.84 28.83
N MET A 221 19.62 10.66 28.64
CA MET A 221 18.55 10.48 27.67
C MET A 221 17.30 11.31 28.04
N GLU A 222 16.98 11.39 29.32
CA GLU A 222 15.84 12.16 29.82
C GLU A 222 16.00 13.67 29.53
N GLN A 223 17.22 14.18 29.69
CA GLN A 223 17.56 15.56 29.33
C GLN A 223 17.43 15.78 27.81
N ALA A 224 17.94 14.83 27.01
CA ALA A 224 17.85 14.90 25.56
C ALA A 224 16.37 14.90 25.09
N ILE A 225 15.55 13.97 25.60
CA ILE A 225 14.11 13.92 25.28
C ILE A 225 13.40 15.19 25.73
N GLY A 226 13.70 15.68 26.94
CA GLY A 226 13.13 16.93 27.46
C GLY A 226 13.44 18.15 26.62
N ARG A 227 14.65 18.21 26.03
CA ARG A 227 15.07 19.31 25.15
C ARG A 227 14.49 19.22 23.75
N LEU A 228 14.52 18.04 23.15
CA LEU A 228 13.97 17.79 21.82
C LEU A 228 12.44 17.86 21.79
N GLY A 229 11.81 17.50 22.90
CA GLY A 229 10.39 17.23 22.96
C GLY A 229 10.05 15.86 22.39
N LEU A 230 8.83 15.41 22.71
CA LEU A 230 8.40 14.05 22.36
C LEU A 230 8.26 13.85 20.84
N LEU A 231 7.82 14.89 20.10
CA LEU A 231 7.62 14.82 18.65
C LEU A 231 8.97 14.63 17.93
N ALA A 232 9.96 15.49 18.16
CA ALA A 232 11.26 15.36 17.53
C ALA A 232 11.99 14.07 17.95
N THR A 233 11.82 13.64 19.20
CA THR A 233 12.33 12.35 19.66
C THR A 233 11.71 11.21 18.86
N LYS A 234 10.37 11.20 18.69
CA LYS A 234 9.65 10.20 17.90
C LYS A 234 10.17 10.15 16.45
N GLN A 235 10.25 11.29 15.79
CA GLN A 235 10.73 11.39 14.42
C GLN A 235 12.16 10.87 14.27
N THR A 236 13.03 11.20 15.22
CA THR A 236 14.41 10.71 15.22
C THR A 236 14.47 9.20 15.41
N VAL A 237 13.71 8.65 16.35
CA VAL A 237 13.63 7.19 16.55
C VAL A 237 13.09 6.49 15.32
N ASP A 238 12.03 7.02 14.71
CA ASP A 238 11.44 6.46 13.50
C ASP A 238 12.43 6.50 12.33
N ALA A 239 13.10 7.62 12.12
CA ALA A 239 14.10 7.77 11.06
C ALA A 239 15.29 6.81 11.22
N LEU A 240 15.87 6.72 12.43
CA LEU A 240 17.01 5.84 12.71
C LEU A 240 16.62 4.35 12.63
N SER A 241 15.47 4.00 13.18
CA SER A 241 14.96 2.62 13.10
C SER A 241 14.68 2.20 11.66
N ASN A 242 14.07 3.10 10.88
CA ASN A 242 13.83 2.87 9.46
C ASN A 242 15.16 2.75 8.69
N ARG A 243 16.14 3.62 8.95
CA ARG A 243 17.47 3.55 8.32
C ARG A 243 18.11 2.17 8.46
N SER A 244 17.94 1.54 9.60
CA SER A 244 18.51 0.19 9.84
C SER A 244 18.00 -0.86 8.85
N LEU A 245 16.83 -0.67 8.31
CA LEU A 245 16.25 -1.55 7.28
C LEU A 245 16.97 -1.42 5.93
N TYR A 246 17.57 -0.24 5.64
CA TYR A 246 18.29 0.03 4.39
C TYR A 246 19.75 -0.43 4.44
N LEU A 247 20.28 -0.75 5.62
CA LEU A 247 21.66 -1.16 5.79
C LEU A 247 21.86 -2.66 5.55
N GLY A 248 22.92 -3.03 4.84
CA GLY A 248 23.62 -4.29 5.06
C GLY A 248 23.14 -5.54 4.31
N THR A 249 22.40 -5.48 3.21
CA THR A 249 21.96 -6.73 2.53
C THR A 249 22.84 -7.15 1.36
N ASN A 250 23.26 -6.23 0.51
CA ASN A 250 24.17 -6.51 -0.61
C ASN A 250 24.94 -5.25 -0.99
N PRO A 251 26.30 -5.27 -1.02
CA PRO A 251 27.11 -4.10 -1.39
C PRO A 251 26.73 -3.47 -2.73
N LYS A 252 26.24 -4.28 -3.66
CA LYS A 252 25.79 -3.85 -4.98
C LYS A 252 24.64 -2.83 -4.92
N TYR A 253 23.78 -2.93 -3.92
CA TYR A 253 22.58 -2.07 -3.78
C TYR A 253 22.74 -0.95 -2.76
N THR A 254 23.91 -0.81 -2.12
CA THR A 254 24.15 0.16 -1.05
C THR A 254 23.83 1.59 -1.51
N GLU A 255 24.35 2.01 -2.64
CA GLU A 255 24.11 3.37 -3.17
C GLU A 255 22.63 3.64 -3.47
N VAL A 256 21.95 2.66 -4.07
CA VAL A 256 20.52 2.77 -4.38
C VAL A 256 19.69 2.81 -3.10
N MET A 257 20.04 2.00 -2.11
CA MET A 257 19.38 1.99 -0.81
C MET A 257 19.56 3.29 -0.04
N GLU A 258 20.75 3.90 -0.09
CA GLU A 258 21.01 5.20 0.51
C GLU A 258 20.16 6.30 -0.15
N LYS A 259 20.08 6.33 -1.48
CA LYS A 259 19.23 7.27 -2.21
C LYS A 259 17.74 7.08 -1.89
N LEU A 260 17.27 5.82 -1.76
CA LEU A 260 15.88 5.54 -1.38
C LEU A 260 15.59 5.97 0.05
N TRP A 261 16.53 5.76 0.98
CA TRP A 261 16.38 6.25 2.34
C TRP A 261 16.36 7.78 2.41
N GLU A 262 17.27 8.46 1.69
CA GLU A 262 17.29 9.91 1.59
C GLU A 262 15.97 10.46 1.02
N HIS A 263 15.43 9.82 -0.01
CA HIS A 263 14.12 10.14 -0.57
C HIS A 263 13.00 9.98 0.46
N ALA A 264 12.91 8.84 1.13
CA ALA A 264 11.90 8.57 2.13
C ALA A 264 11.91 9.59 3.28
N LEU A 265 13.10 9.95 3.75
CA LEU A 265 13.29 10.94 4.79
C LEU A 265 12.90 12.36 4.32
N SER A 266 13.28 12.72 3.09
CA SER A 266 12.89 14.00 2.50
C SER A 266 11.37 14.11 2.33
N CYS A 267 10.72 13.03 1.90
CA CYS A 267 9.26 12.94 1.82
C CYS A 267 8.60 13.04 3.21
N ALA A 268 9.19 12.44 4.25
CA ALA A 268 8.71 12.57 5.62
C ALA A 268 8.67 14.03 6.08
N HIS A 269 9.77 14.75 5.87
CA HIS A 269 9.83 16.18 6.17
C HIS A 269 8.88 17.00 5.29
N ALA A 270 8.78 16.69 4.00
CA ALA A 270 7.89 17.42 3.09
C ALA A 270 6.41 17.24 3.48
N CYS A 271 5.97 16.02 3.80
CA CYS A 271 4.61 15.78 4.29
C CYS A 271 4.32 16.59 5.56
N GLN A 272 5.27 16.63 6.49
CA GLN A 272 5.14 17.41 7.72
C GLN A 272 5.06 18.91 7.44
N VAL A 273 5.99 19.46 6.63
CA VAL A 273 6.04 20.89 6.31
C VAL A 273 4.76 21.33 5.59
N ILE A 274 4.29 20.56 4.61
CA ILE A 274 3.03 20.84 3.90
C ILE A 274 1.86 20.87 4.87
N THR A 275 1.78 19.90 5.75
CA THR A 275 0.70 19.79 6.75
C THR A 275 0.72 20.94 7.74
N GLU A 276 1.90 21.34 8.23
CA GLU A 276 2.09 22.45 9.15
C GLU A 276 1.77 23.79 8.48
N ALA A 277 2.26 24.03 7.25
CA ALA A 277 2.05 25.27 6.51
C ALA A 277 0.56 25.56 6.27
N LYS A 278 -0.23 24.51 6.06
CA LYS A 278 -1.69 24.64 5.84
C LYS A 278 -2.54 24.42 7.10
N GLY A 279 -1.91 24.17 8.26
CA GLY A 279 -2.64 23.87 9.49
C GLY A 279 -3.58 22.67 9.37
N MET A 280 -3.23 21.70 8.53
CA MET A 280 -4.09 20.54 8.27
C MET A 280 -4.06 19.57 9.45
N LYS A 281 -5.22 19.00 9.76
CA LYS A 281 -5.33 17.83 10.65
C LYS A 281 -5.50 16.59 9.78
N LEU A 282 -4.52 15.70 9.84
CA LEU A 282 -4.57 14.38 9.24
C LEU A 282 -4.97 13.36 10.30
N SER A 283 -5.49 12.22 9.87
CA SER A 283 -5.84 11.12 10.78
C SER A 283 -4.60 10.41 11.33
N GLU A 284 -3.50 10.48 10.58
CA GLU A 284 -2.25 9.79 10.90
C GLU A 284 -1.05 10.75 10.82
N ASP A 285 0.09 10.32 11.36
CA ASP A 285 1.32 11.12 11.42
C ASP A 285 1.94 11.32 10.02
N PRO A 286 2.00 12.57 9.50
CA PRO A 286 2.51 12.85 8.16
C PRO A 286 3.98 12.49 7.98
N PHE A 287 4.80 12.60 9.03
CA PHE A 287 6.21 12.22 8.97
C PHE A 287 6.38 10.72 8.77
N THR A 288 5.73 9.90 9.58
CA THR A 288 5.77 8.44 9.45
C THR A 288 5.21 7.98 8.10
N MET A 289 4.17 8.65 7.60
CA MET A 289 3.57 8.37 6.30
C MET A 289 4.58 8.57 5.16
N GLY A 290 5.25 9.73 5.12
CA GLY A 290 6.30 10.01 4.15
C GLY A 290 7.51 9.08 4.26
N LEU A 291 7.88 8.67 5.48
CA LEU A 291 9.00 7.75 5.72
C LEU A 291 8.75 6.33 5.19
N LEU A 292 7.50 5.88 5.18
CA LEU A 292 7.13 4.49 4.85
C LEU A 292 6.51 4.30 3.47
N HIS A 293 6.19 5.38 2.73
CA HIS A 293 5.45 5.27 1.47
C HIS A 293 6.13 4.35 0.45
N ASP A 294 7.45 4.35 0.40
CA ASP A 294 8.29 3.60 -0.54
C ASP A 294 8.93 2.34 0.06
N ILE A 295 8.49 1.87 1.21
CA ILE A 295 9.05 0.72 1.92
C ILE A 295 9.06 -0.56 1.05
N GLY A 296 8.17 -0.65 0.09
CA GLY A 296 8.11 -1.75 -0.86
C GLY A 296 9.32 -1.81 -1.81
N LYS A 297 9.90 -0.66 -2.20
CA LYS A 297 11.14 -0.61 -3.01
C LYS A 297 12.30 -1.25 -2.23
N LEU A 298 12.44 -0.88 -0.97
CA LEU A 298 13.44 -1.47 -0.08
C LEU A 298 13.28 -2.99 0.03
N MET A 299 12.03 -3.45 0.23
CA MET A 299 11.73 -4.88 0.34
C MET A 299 12.16 -5.66 -0.90
N LEU A 300 11.83 -5.15 -2.07
CA LEU A 300 12.20 -5.77 -3.35
C LEU A 300 13.71 -5.88 -3.50
N LEU A 301 14.45 -4.81 -3.18
CA LEU A 301 15.93 -4.81 -3.23
C LEU A 301 16.55 -5.81 -2.26
N ARG A 302 16.01 -5.93 -1.05
CA ARG A 302 16.48 -6.93 -0.06
C ARG A 302 16.29 -8.35 -0.57
N VAL A 303 15.10 -8.66 -1.05
CA VAL A 303 14.77 -9.99 -1.58
C VAL A 303 15.63 -10.31 -2.81
N MET A 304 15.85 -9.34 -3.69
CA MET A 304 16.78 -9.49 -4.82
C MET A 304 18.19 -9.85 -4.34
N GLY A 305 18.72 -9.08 -3.37
CA GLY A 305 20.03 -9.33 -2.82
C GLY A 305 20.19 -10.72 -2.17
N GLU A 306 19.13 -11.23 -1.54
CA GLU A 306 19.13 -12.58 -0.97
C GLU A 306 19.07 -13.67 -2.04
N ILE A 307 18.27 -13.49 -3.09
CA ILE A 307 18.17 -14.44 -4.18
C ILE A 307 19.47 -14.50 -4.98
N GLU A 308 20.08 -13.36 -5.29
CA GLU A 308 21.39 -13.31 -5.97
C GLU A 308 22.50 -13.99 -5.17
N LYS A 309 22.43 -13.95 -3.84
CA LYS A 309 23.38 -14.69 -2.98
C LYS A 309 23.17 -16.19 -3.01
N LYS A 310 21.93 -16.65 -3.11
CA LYS A 310 21.55 -18.07 -3.06
C LYS A 310 21.62 -18.78 -4.41
N GLU A 311 21.26 -18.08 -5.47
CA GLU A 311 21.15 -18.63 -6.84
C GLU A 311 22.21 -17.99 -7.74
N LYS A 312 23.39 -18.63 -7.85
CA LYS A 312 24.55 -18.15 -8.64
C LYS A 312 24.29 -18.04 -10.15
N ASP A 313 23.26 -18.70 -10.65
CA ASP A 313 22.88 -18.72 -12.06
C ASP A 313 21.99 -17.55 -12.49
N ILE A 314 21.57 -16.68 -11.56
CA ILE A 314 20.78 -15.50 -11.85
C ILE A 314 21.73 -14.40 -12.32
N LYS A 315 21.61 -13.99 -13.60
CA LYS A 315 22.31 -12.82 -14.10
C LYS A 315 21.85 -11.60 -13.31
N ALA A 316 22.83 -10.87 -12.77
CA ALA A 316 22.60 -9.62 -12.08
C ALA A 316 21.80 -8.65 -12.99
N VAL A 317 20.65 -8.15 -12.49
CA VAL A 317 19.86 -7.15 -13.21
C VAL A 317 20.57 -5.80 -13.06
N PRO A 318 20.74 -5.01 -14.14
CA PRO A 318 21.23 -3.63 -14.05
C PRO A 318 20.35 -2.82 -13.08
N ALA A 319 20.95 -1.87 -12.36
CA ALA A 319 20.24 -1.13 -11.32
C ALA A 319 19.10 -0.25 -11.86
N ASP A 320 19.23 0.25 -13.07
CA ASP A 320 18.22 1.02 -13.81
C ASP A 320 17.03 0.15 -14.24
N GLU A 321 17.26 -1.00 -14.87
CA GLU A 321 16.17 -1.97 -15.18
C GLU A 321 15.45 -2.43 -13.90
N LEU A 322 16.18 -2.50 -12.79
CA LEU A 322 15.62 -2.88 -11.51
C LEU A 322 14.69 -1.78 -10.98
N LEU A 323 15.09 -0.52 -11.03
CA LEU A 323 14.30 0.62 -10.57
C LEU A 323 12.98 0.76 -11.34
N ASP A 324 12.99 0.60 -12.67
CA ASP A 324 11.79 0.63 -13.52
C ASP A 324 10.81 -0.50 -13.15
N SER A 325 11.36 -1.68 -12.92
CA SER A 325 10.55 -2.84 -12.50
C SER A 325 10.03 -2.70 -11.07
N LEU A 326 10.77 -2.01 -10.18
CA LEU A 326 10.33 -1.69 -8.83
C LEU A 326 9.15 -0.72 -8.84
N ALA A 327 9.14 0.25 -9.77
CA ALA A 327 8.08 1.24 -9.89
C ALA A 327 6.70 0.61 -10.07
N ALA A 328 6.60 -0.48 -10.84
CA ALA A 328 5.31 -1.14 -11.12
C ALA A 328 4.72 -1.92 -9.92
N HIS A 329 5.54 -2.34 -8.94
CA HIS A 329 5.13 -3.32 -7.93
C HIS A 329 5.32 -2.88 -6.49
N HIS A 330 6.15 -1.86 -6.23
CA HIS A 330 6.53 -1.46 -4.86
C HIS A 330 5.34 -1.05 -4.00
N GLY A 331 4.36 -0.35 -4.56
CA GLY A 331 3.20 0.12 -3.80
C GLY A 331 2.41 -1.03 -3.17
N LYS A 332 2.08 -2.06 -3.97
CA LYS A 332 1.38 -3.25 -3.46
C LYS A 332 2.18 -4.00 -2.40
N ILE A 333 3.50 -4.16 -2.62
CA ILE A 333 4.39 -4.85 -1.69
C ILE A 333 4.52 -4.06 -0.39
N GLY A 334 4.65 -2.73 -0.48
CA GLY A 334 4.66 -1.84 0.67
C GLY A 334 3.38 -1.95 1.50
N ALA A 335 2.22 -1.90 0.85
CA ALA A 335 0.92 -2.05 1.53
C ALA A 335 0.79 -3.40 2.26
N VAL A 336 1.23 -4.52 1.64
CA VAL A 336 1.23 -5.84 2.30
C VAL A 336 2.16 -5.89 3.49
N LEU A 337 3.36 -5.28 3.39
CA LEU A 337 4.30 -5.20 4.51
C LEU A 337 3.73 -4.38 5.67
N LEU A 338 3.18 -3.20 5.38
CA LEU A 338 2.57 -2.32 6.38
C LEU A 338 1.36 -2.99 7.05
N LYS A 339 0.55 -3.74 6.30
CA LYS A 339 -0.54 -4.56 6.86
C LYS A 339 -0.02 -5.61 7.84
N ARG A 340 1.08 -6.31 7.50
CA ARG A 340 1.71 -7.28 8.40
C ARG A 340 2.28 -6.64 9.67
N TRP A 341 2.70 -5.38 9.58
CA TRP A 341 3.16 -4.59 10.72
C TRP A 341 2.00 -3.93 11.50
N ASN A 342 0.75 -4.24 11.16
CA ASN A 342 -0.47 -3.69 11.78
C ASN A 342 -0.57 -2.16 11.71
N PHE A 343 -0.09 -1.56 10.62
CA PHE A 343 -0.34 -0.13 10.37
C PHE A 343 -1.79 0.13 10.02
N PRO A 344 -2.33 1.32 10.39
CA PRO A 344 -3.64 1.79 9.96
C PRO A 344 -3.80 1.78 8.44
N TRP A 345 -5.05 1.59 7.98
CA TRP A 345 -5.38 1.52 6.55
C TRP A 345 -4.83 2.67 5.70
N VAL A 346 -4.80 3.89 6.27
CA VAL A 346 -4.31 5.09 5.57
C VAL A 346 -2.87 4.91 5.08
N TYR A 347 -1.98 4.33 5.88
CA TYR A 347 -0.60 4.05 5.46
C TYR A 347 -0.54 3.06 4.31
N LEU A 348 -1.41 2.05 4.32
CA LEU A 348 -1.48 1.04 3.26
C LEU A 348 -1.92 1.69 1.95
N GLN A 349 -2.98 2.50 2.01
CA GLN A 349 -3.51 3.23 0.87
C GLN A 349 -2.46 4.19 0.26
N VAL A 350 -1.77 4.95 1.11
CA VAL A 350 -0.71 5.86 0.69
C VAL A 350 0.44 5.11 0.04
N ALA A 351 0.91 4.02 0.63
CA ALA A 351 1.99 3.21 0.04
C ALA A 351 1.60 2.63 -1.32
N GLU A 352 0.34 2.19 -1.48
CA GLU A 352 -0.13 1.57 -2.72
C GLU A 352 -0.37 2.57 -3.86
N LEU A 353 -0.85 3.80 -3.53
CA LEU A 353 -1.44 4.70 -4.51
C LEU A 353 -0.68 6.02 -4.71
N HIS A 354 0.39 6.32 -3.97
CA HIS A 354 1.07 7.62 -4.02
C HIS A 354 1.62 8.00 -5.41
N ASP A 355 2.00 7.03 -6.24
CA ASP A 355 2.44 7.23 -7.63
C ASP A 355 1.29 7.04 -8.66
N ARG A 356 0.04 6.80 -8.20
CA ARG A 356 -1.11 6.43 -9.03
C ARG A 356 -2.34 7.27 -8.74
N MET A 357 -2.15 8.57 -8.59
CA MET A 357 -3.24 9.51 -8.24
C MET A 357 -4.37 9.54 -9.26
N ASP A 358 -4.07 9.35 -10.55
CA ASP A 358 -5.07 9.34 -11.64
C ASP A 358 -6.05 8.16 -11.54
N ASP A 359 -5.68 7.11 -10.80
CA ASP A 359 -6.55 5.96 -10.55
C ASP A 359 -7.55 6.19 -9.40
N VAL A 360 -7.49 7.35 -8.71
CA VAL A 360 -8.27 7.62 -7.50
C VAL A 360 -9.24 8.78 -7.72
N GLN A 361 -10.55 8.49 -7.72
CA GLN A 361 -11.57 9.52 -7.94
C GLN A 361 -11.70 10.51 -6.78
N THR A 362 -11.63 10.01 -5.54
CA THR A 362 -11.73 10.82 -4.31
C THR A 362 -10.56 10.53 -3.39
N PRO A 363 -9.39 11.15 -3.64
CA PRO A 363 -8.22 10.91 -2.82
C PRO A 363 -8.38 11.49 -1.41
N SER A 364 -7.89 10.76 -0.40
CA SER A 364 -7.79 11.26 0.96
C SER A 364 -6.80 12.43 1.05
N LYS A 365 -6.93 13.26 2.09
CA LYS A 365 -5.96 14.35 2.35
C LYS A 365 -4.55 13.82 2.51
N GLU A 366 -4.39 12.69 3.17
CA GLU A 366 -3.12 12.00 3.37
C GLU A 366 -2.49 11.61 2.04
N LEU A 367 -3.27 11.06 1.12
CA LEU A 367 -2.77 10.67 -0.20
C LEU A 367 -2.39 11.90 -1.04
N LEU A 368 -3.18 12.97 -0.98
CA LEU A 368 -2.88 14.24 -1.65
C LEU A 368 -1.57 14.87 -1.14
N VAL A 369 -1.39 14.91 0.19
CA VAL A 369 -0.17 15.42 0.83
C VAL A 369 1.04 14.59 0.42
N MET A 370 0.91 13.25 0.44
CA MET A 370 2.00 12.36 0.05
C MET A 370 2.38 12.50 -1.42
N HIS A 371 1.40 12.55 -2.31
CA HIS A 371 1.63 12.73 -3.75
C HIS A 371 2.37 14.05 -4.04
N LEU A 372 1.89 15.17 -3.47
CA LEU A 372 2.58 16.46 -3.60
C LEU A 372 4.00 16.42 -3.04
N ALA A 373 4.18 15.85 -1.84
CA ALA A 373 5.49 15.72 -1.21
C ALA A 373 6.46 14.91 -2.06
N ASN A 374 6.02 13.79 -2.63
CA ASN A 374 6.83 12.90 -3.47
C ASN A 374 7.34 13.63 -4.73
N VAL A 375 6.45 14.32 -5.45
CA VAL A 375 6.85 15.08 -6.66
C VAL A 375 7.73 16.28 -6.30
N LEU A 376 7.39 17.00 -5.23
CA LEU A 376 8.19 18.13 -4.74
C LEU A 376 9.62 17.71 -4.42
N VAL A 377 9.79 16.64 -3.67
CA VAL A 377 11.09 16.10 -3.23
C VAL A 377 11.92 15.63 -4.43
N LYS A 378 11.29 14.93 -5.40
CA LYS A 378 11.94 14.55 -6.67
C LYS A 378 12.40 15.79 -7.46
N SER A 379 11.60 16.85 -7.49
CA SER A 379 11.99 18.13 -8.13
C SER A 379 13.17 18.85 -7.46
N MET A 380 13.43 18.55 -6.18
CA MET A 380 14.57 19.05 -5.42
C MET A 380 15.84 18.19 -5.59
N GLY A 381 15.75 17.07 -6.32
CA GLY A 381 16.88 16.18 -6.57
C GLY A 381 17.11 15.11 -5.51
N TYR A 382 16.16 14.92 -4.57
CA TYR A 382 16.22 13.81 -3.61
C TYR A 382 15.56 12.56 -4.16
N GLY A 383 16.31 11.47 -4.30
CA GLY A 383 15.83 10.19 -4.79
C GLY A 383 16.14 9.90 -6.25
N THR A 384 15.33 9.05 -6.87
CA THR A 384 15.44 8.76 -8.30
C THR A 384 14.99 9.97 -9.11
N PRO A 385 15.70 10.34 -10.19
CA PRO A 385 15.28 11.43 -11.05
C PRO A 385 13.83 11.30 -11.47
N ASN A 386 13.12 12.42 -11.56
CA ASN A 386 11.79 12.46 -12.14
C ASN A 386 11.94 12.41 -13.68
N PRO A 387 11.78 11.24 -14.33
CA PRO A 387 12.03 11.12 -15.77
C PRO A 387 11.00 11.88 -16.61
N GLU A 388 9.84 12.18 -16.04
CA GLU A 388 8.74 12.85 -16.74
C GLU A 388 8.76 14.38 -16.59
N GLY A 389 9.68 14.93 -15.79
CA GLY A 389 9.79 16.37 -15.59
C GLY A 389 8.50 17.02 -15.06
N ILE A 390 7.71 16.27 -14.27
CA ILE A 390 6.43 16.78 -13.75
C ILE A 390 6.71 18.00 -12.86
N ASP A 391 6.10 19.13 -13.22
CA ASP A 391 6.18 20.36 -12.46
C ASP A 391 5.22 20.30 -11.26
N PRO A 392 5.71 20.43 -10.02
CA PRO A 392 4.85 20.45 -8.83
C PRO A 392 3.75 21.51 -8.87
N GLU A 393 3.94 22.62 -9.61
CA GLU A 393 2.97 23.71 -9.73
C GLU A 393 1.72 23.30 -10.53
N THR A 394 1.84 22.29 -11.38
CA THR A 394 0.73 21.82 -12.26
C THR A 394 -0.10 20.71 -11.64
N LEU A 395 0.29 20.17 -10.48
CA LEU A 395 -0.33 19.02 -9.88
C LEU A 395 -1.79 19.24 -9.46
N THR A 396 -2.62 18.24 -9.70
CA THR A 396 -4.00 18.19 -9.19
C THR A 396 -4.04 18.17 -7.66
N SER A 397 -3.08 17.49 -7.01
CA SER A 397 -2.94 17.47 -5.56
C SER A 397 -2.65 18.84 -4.96
N LEU A 398 -1.84 19.68 -5.61
CA LEU A 398 -1.61 21.07 -5.19
C LEU A 398 -2.92 21.86 -5.13
N LYS A 399 -3.72 21.77 -6.21
CA LYS A 399 -5.01 22.45 -6.32
C LYS A 399 -6.03 21.93 -5.30
N ALA A 400 -6.09 20.60 -5.13
CA ALA A 400 -7.01 19.96 -4.19
C ALA A 400 -6.68 20.27 -2.71
N LEU A 401 -5.42 20.56 -2.39
CA LEU A 401 -4.97 21.00 -1.07
C LEU A 401 -5.06 22.52 -0.89
N GLU A 402 -5.53 23.26 -1.90
CA GLU A 402 -5.64 24.73 -1.87
C GLU A 402 -4.30 25.41 -1.54
N ILE A 403 -3.18 24.88 -2.10
CA ILE A 403 -1.84 25.44 -1.94
C ILE A 403 -1.55 26.36 -3.14
N ASP A 404 -1.18 27.62 -2.85
CA ASP A 404 -0.74 28.54 -3.89
C ASP A 404 0.66 28.10 -4.39
N PRO A 405 0.92 28.07 -5.71
CA PRO A 405 2.27 27.79 -6.23
C PRO A 405 3.38 28.63 -5.58
N ALA A 406 3.10 29.87 -5.18
CA ALA A 406 4.05 30.71 -4.46
C ALA A 406 4.47 30.18 -3.09
N GLU A 407 3.65 29.32 -2.45
CA GLU A 407 3.98 28.68 -1.17
C GLU A 407 5.00 27.54 -1.32
N LEU A 408 5.19 26.99 -2.54
CA LEU A 408 6.13 25.89 -2.77
C LEU A 408 7.59 26.27 -2.52
N GLY A 409 7.98 27.50 -2.83
CA GLY A 409 9.33 28.01 -2.55
C GLY A 409 9.69 27.94 -1.07
N PRO A 410 8.92 28.57 -0.17
CA PRO A 410 9.08 28.43 1.27
C PRO A 410 9.04 27.00 1.80
N ILE A 411 8.15 26.15 1.27
CA ILE A 411 8.07 24.73 1.66
C ILE A 411 9.37 23.99 1.29
N LYS A 412 9.89 24.16 0.06
CA LYS A 412 11.16 23.56 -0.38
C LYS A 412 12.30 23.97 0.52
N GLU A 413 12.39 25.25 0.87
CA GLU A 413 13.48 25.76 1.73
C GLU A 413 13.40 25.13 3.15
N GLN A 414 12.22 25.04 3.73
CA GLN A 414 12.06 24.39 5.02
C GLN A 414 12.43 22.89 4.98
N VAL A 415 12.05 22.18 3.92
CA VAL A 415 12.43 20.77 3.73
C VAL A 415 13.95 20.65 3.65
N LYS A 416 14.61 21.53 2.89
CA LYS A 416 16.07 21.55 2.74
C LYS A 416 16.78 21.78 4.08
N VAL A 417 16.34 22.77 4.84
CA VAL A 417 16.91 23.06 6.18
C VAL A 417 16.80 21.84 7.09
N ARG A 418 15.62 21.21 7.18
CA ARG A 418 15.42 20.00 8.01
C ARG A 418 16.28 18.83 7.55
N MET A 419 16.48 18.67 6.24
CA MET A 419 17.36 17.63 5.70
C MET A 419 18.83 17.88 6.01
N GLU A 420 19.31 19.11 5.88
CA GLU A 420 20.69 19.48 6.20
C GLU A 420 20.98 19.29 7.70
N GLU A 421 20.06 19.69 8.56
CA GLU A 421 20.15 19.44 9.99
C GLU A 421 20.33 17.96 10.28
N LEU A 422 19.44 17.11 9.75
CA LEU A 422 19.48 15.69 10.04
C LEU A 422 20.71 15.00 9.45
N LYS A 423 21.15 15.39 8.24
CA LYS A 423 22.39 14.86 7.64
C LYS A 423 23.60 15.14 8.51
N SER A 424 23.74 16.35 9.06
CA SER A 424 24.85 16.71 9.92
C SER A 424 24.97 15.84 11.18
N TYR A 425 23.90 15.13 11.55
CA TYR A 425 23.90 14.23 12.73
C TYR A 425 24.00 12.74 12.35
N LEU A 426 23.72 12.40 11.10
CA LEU A 426 23.73 11.01 10.65
C LEU A 426 25.09 10.58 10.09
N GLU A 427 25.92 11.52 9.70
CA GLU A 427 27.34 11.35 9.42
C GLU A 427 28.12 11.23 10.74
#